data_b91599d141ae1c1703776cab42a65c80
#
_entry.id   b91599d141ae1c1703776cab42a65c80
#
_cell.length_a   1.000
_cell.length_b   1.000
_cell.length_c   1.000
_cell.angle_alpha   90.00
_cell.angle_beta   90.00
_cell.angle_gamma   90.00
#
_symmetry.space_group_name_H-M   'P 1'
#
loop_
_entity.id
_entity.type
_entity.pdbx_description
1 polymer ?
#
loop_
_entity_poly.entity_id
_entity_poly.type
_entity_poly.pdbx_seq_one_letter_code
_entity_poly.pdbx_strand_id
1 'polypeptide(L)'
;MAPTPAVILIAIVCLSPAIHGQPAAPQVPAITRVRSENPLLSAAIVQGAERSTTFRRLIERIDATDGLVYVMEGKCGQGVRACLHMSLELSGTNRLLRILVNPRRAPGCELMGSIGHELQHALEALSNPNVRTSFGLSSFFHQIGPEGPRRFETPEAIQVGLAVEKEAC
;
A
#
# COMPACT_ATOMS: atom_id res chain seq x y z
N MET A 1 -46.77 34.89 67.05
CA MET A 1 -45.98 35.28 65.87
C MET A 1 -44.81 34.34 65.75
N ALA A 2 -44.87 33.38 64.87
CA ALA A 2 -43.79 32.41 64.67
C ALA A 2 -43.02 32.84 63.41
N PRO A 3 -41.63 32.72 63.43
CA PRO A 3 -40.85 33.06 62.25
C PRO A 3 -40.83 31.92 61.23
N THR A 4 -40.98 32.30 59.99
CA THR A 4 -40.95 31.41 58.81
C THR A 4 -39.47 31.05 58.51
N PRO A 5 -39.13 29.77 58.22
CA PRO A 5 -37.77 29.41 57.82
C PRO A 5 -37.55 29.74 56.35
N ALA A 6 -36.41 30.44 56.07
CA ALA A 6 -35.91 30.68 54.75
C ALA A 6 -35.26 29.42 54.16
N VAL A 7 -35.77 28.93 53.02
CA VAL A 7 -35.20 27.82 52.25
C VAL A 7 -34.11 28.38 51.36
N ILE A 8 -32.85 28.03 51.63
CA ILE A 8 -31.68 28.35 50.79
C ILE A 8 -31.57 27.26 49.73
N LEU A 9 -31.86 27.59 48.47
CA LEU A 9 -31.61 26.76 47.29
C LEU A 9 -30.12 26.87 46.92
N ILE A 10 -29.36 25.80 47.15
CA ILE A 10 -27.98 25.70 46.67
C ILE A 10 -28.02 25.13 45.25
N ALA A 11 -27.71 25.96 44.25
CA ALA A 11 -27.57 25.53 42.86
C ALA A 11 -26.19 24.83 42.72
N ILE A 12 -26.20 23.51 42.52
CA ILE A 12 -24.97 22.72 42.19
C ILE A 12 -24.74 22.89 40.69
N VAL A 13 -23.70 23.68 40.34
CA VAL A 13 -23.21 23.81 38.97
C VAL A 13 -22.31 22.57 38.70
N CYS A 14 -22.84 21.62 37.94
CA CYS A 14 -22.03 20.52 37.42
C CYS A 14 -21.13 21.00 36.28
N LEU A 15 -19.85 21.25 36.59
CA LEU A 15 -18.82 21.40 35.56
C LEU A 15 -18.56 20.03 34.93
N SER A 16 -19.04 19.82 33.71
CA SER A 16 -18.63 18.65 32.88
C SER A 16 -17.20 18.86 32.40
N PRO A 17 -16.27 17.92 32.66
CA PRO A 17 -14.93 18.00 32.06
C PRO A 17 -15.03 17.83 30.54
N ALA A 18 -14.46 18.78 29.80
CA ALA A 18 -14.28 18.66 28.35
C ALA A 18 -13.39 17.45 28.06
N ILE A 19 -13.97 16.41 27.45
CA ILE A 19 -13.24 15.27 26.96
C ILE A 19 -12.40 15.76 25.76
N HIS A 20 -11.12 15.99 26.00
CA HIS A 20 -10.15 16.24 24.93
C HIS A 20 -10.10 14.95 24.11
N GLY A 21 -10.64 14.99 22.86
CA GLY A 21 -10.54 13.91 21.91
C GLY A 21 -9.07 13.58 21.67
N GLN A 22 -8.61 12.44 22.17
CA GLN A 22 -7.33 11.88 21.76
C GLN A 22 -7.38 11.69 20.24
N PRO A 23 -6.31 12.11 19.51
CA PRO A 23 -6.21 11.76 18.09
C PRO A 23 -6.29 10.24 17.98
N ALA A 24 -7.22 9.75 17.17
CA ALA A 24 -7.37 8.33 16.90
C ALA A 24 -6.02 7.79 16.41
N ALA A 25 -5.47 6.80 17.11
CA ALA A 25 -4.27 6.09 16.66
C ALA A 25 -4.53 5.61 15.21
N PRO A 26 -3.53 5.70 14.32
CA PRO A 26 -3.67 5.22 12.95
C PRO A 26 -4.10 3.75 13.02
N GLN A 27 -5.33 3.47 12.59
CA GLN A 27 -5.82 2.11 12.50
C GLN A 27 -5.04 1.44 11.39
N VAL A 28 -4.19 0.47 11.75
CA VAL A 28 -3.59 -0.45 10.78
C VAL A 28 -4.74 -1.10 10.03
N PRO A 29 -4.87 -0.89 8.71
CA PRO A 29 -6.00 -1.43 7.97
C PRO A 29 -6.00 -2.94 8.07
N ALA A 30 -7.18 -3.50 8.34
CA ALA A 30 -7.42 -4.93 8.34
C ALA A 30 -6.88 -5.55 7.04
N ILE A 31 -6.07 -6.61 7.19
CA ILE A 31 -5.57 -7.53 6.16
C ILE A 31 -5.61 -6.96 4.73
N THR A 32 -4.57 -6.23 4.35
CA THR A 32 -4.45 -5.74 2.96
C THR A 32 -4.13 -6.90 2.00
N ARG A 33 -4.47 -6.72 0.72
CA ARG A 33 -4.11 -7.67 -0.34
C ARG A 33 -2.65 -7.57 -0.76
N VAL A 34 -1.92 -6.56 -0.29
CA VAL A 34 -0.47 -6.40 -0.44
C VAL A 34 0.22 -6.86 0.84
N ARG A 35 1.06 -7.88 0.77
CA ARG A 35 1.62 -8.57 1.93
C ARG A 35 3.10 -8.90 1.75
N SER A 36 3.80 -9.09 2.86
CA SER A 36 5.13 -9.66 2.91
C SER A 36 5.28 -10.53 4.16
N GLU A 37 5.95 -11.67 4.02
CA GLU A 37 6.39 -12.51 5.15
C GLU A 37 7.74 -12.05 5.70
N ASN A 38 8.50 -11.26 4.93
CA ASN A 38 9.76 -10.67 5.38
C ASN A 38 9.46 -9.44 6.25
N PRO A 39 9.90 -9.39 7.52
CA PRO A 39 9.58 -8.30 8.45
C PRO A 39 10.04 -6.93 7.96
N LEU A 40 11.20 -6.85 7.28
CA LEU A 40 11.73 -5.60 6.73
C LEU A 40 10.83 -5.08 5.60
N LEU A 41 10.42 -5.95 4.68
CA LEU A 41 9.54 -5.58 3.57
C LEU A 41 8.12 -5.26 4.07
N SER A 42 7.63 -6.01 5.07
CA SER A 42 6.36 -5.70 5.73
C SER A 42 6.38 -4.31 6.37
N ALA A 43 7.46 -3.97 7.10
CA ALA A 43 7.65 -2.64 7.67
C ALA A 43 7.74 -1.55 6.59
N ALA A 44 8.41 -1.82 5.46
CA ALA A 44 8.50 -0.87 4.34
C ALA A 44 7.14 -0.61 3.69
N ILE A 45 6.27 -1.64 3.57
CA ILE A 45 4.89 -1.48 3.06
C ILE A 45 4.08 -0.58 4.01
N VAL A 46 4.14 -0.83 5.32
CA VAL A 46 3.43 -0.02 6.32
C VAL A 46 3.92 1.43 6.28
N GLN A 47 5.24 1.65 6.34
CA GLN A 47 5.83 3.00 6.29
C GLN A 47 5.52 3.71 4.97
N GLY A 48 5.53 2.99 3.85
CA GLY A 48 5.14 3.53 2.55
C GLY A 48 3.70 4.04 2.56
N ALA A 49 2.77 3.26 3.11
CA ALA A 49 1.36 3.65 3.24
C ALA A 49 1.14 4.82 4.21
N GLU A 50 1.95 4.93 5.26
CA GLU A 50 1.88 6.03 6.22
C GLU A 50 2.44 7.35 5.64
N ARG A 51 3.57 7.29 4.94
CA ARG A 51 4.33 8.46 4.49
C ARG A 51 3.94 8.93 3.09
N SER A 52 3.47 8.03 2.22
CA SER A 52 3.15 8.35 0.84
C SER A 52 1.65 8.17 0.56
N THR A 53 1.00 9.26 0.15
CA THR A 53 -0.39 9.23 -0.33
C THR A 53 -0.53 8.39 -1.59
N THR A 54 0.47 8.46 -2.49
CA THR A 54 0.52 7.66 -3.71
C THR A 54 0.59 6.18 -3.39
N PHE A 55 1.46 5.77 -2.46
CA PHE A 55 1.60 4.37 -2.05
C PHE A 55 0.31 3.82 -1.41
N ARG A 56 -0.29 4.59 -0.51
CA ARG A 56 -1.56 4.22 0.12
C ARG A 56 -2.67 4.00 -0.91
N ARG A 57 -2.82 4.91 -1.88
CA ARG A 57 -3.80 4.78 -2.97
C ARG A 57 -3.56 3.54 -3.84
N LEU A 58 -2.30 3.14 -4.07
CA LEU A 58 -2.01 1.89 -4.77
C LEU A 58 -2.56 0.68 -4.01
N ILE A 59 -2.31 0.61 -2.69
CA ILE A 59 -2.83 -0.47 -1.84
C ILE A 59 -4.36 -0.49 -1.90
N GLU A 60 -5.02 0.64 -1.70
CA GLU A 60 -6.49 0.76 -1.75
C GLU A 60 -7.07 0.29 -3.10
N ARG A 61 -6.40 0.64 -4.20
CA ARG A 61 -6.82 0.21 -5.55
C ARG A 61 -6.60 -1.29 -5.77
N ILE A 62 -5.50 -1.85 -5.27
CA ILE A 62 -5.24 -3.30 -5.34
C ILE A 62 -6.24 -4.05 -4.46
N ASP A 63 -6.57 -3.54 -3.27
CA ASP A 63 -7.56 -4.11 -2.36
C ASP A 63 -8.97 -4.17 -2.97
N ALA A 64 -9.27 -3.28 -3.93
CA ALA A 64 -10.53 -3.29 -4.69
C ALA A 64 -10.55 -4.31 -5.85
N THR A 65 -9.44 -5.04 -6.10
CA THR A 65 -9.36 -6.07 -7.15
C THR A 65 -9.49 -7.50 -6.57
N ASP A 66 -9.44 -8.51 -7.44
CA ASP A 66 -9.27 -9.91 -7.07
C ASP A 66 -7.78 -10.30 -6.86
N GLY A 67 -6.85 -9.33 -6.86
CA GLY A 67 -5.42 -9.56 -6.71
C GLY A 67 -4.98 -9.85 -5.29
N LEU A 68 -3.97 -10.70 -5.14
CA LEU A 68 -3.12 -10.85 -3.96
C LEU A 68 -1.69 -10.60 -4.39
N VAL A 69 -1.03 -9.62 -3.81
CA VAL A 69 0.34 -9.24 -4.17
C VAL A 69 1.28 -9.54 -3.01
N TYR A 70 2.24 -10.44 -3.23
CA TYR A 70 3.27 -10.78 -2.26
C TYR A 70 4.59 -10.09 -2.61
N VAL A 71 5.07 -9.24 -1.71
CA VAL A 71 6.39 -8.61 -1.80
C VAL A 71 7.40 -9.49 -1.08
N MET A 72 8.39 -10.00 -1.81
CA MET A 72 9.34 -10.99 -1.32
C MET A 72 10.78 -10.53 -1.58
N GLU A 73 11.71 -10.97 -0.74
CA GLU A 73 13.14 -10.79 -1.05
C GLU A 73 13.55 -11.67 -2.22
N GLY A 74 14.21 -11.08 -3.21
CA GLY A 74 14.62 -11.80 -4.39
C GLY A 74 15.55 -11.01 -5.31
N LYS A 75 15.95 -11.64 -6.42
CA LYS A 75 16.82 -11.05 -7.45
C LYS A 75 16.07 -10.94 -8.77
N CYS A 76 16.12 -9.77 -9.38
CA CYS A 76 15.45 -9.44 -10.64
C CYS A 76 16.37 -9.37 -11.86
N GLY A 77 17.67 -9.63 -11.68
CA GLY A 77 18.69 -9.46 -12.71
C GLY A 77 19.76 -8.43 -12.31
N GLN A 78 20.70 -8.16 -13.21
CA GLN A 78 21.78 -7.24 -12.92
C GLN A 78 21.28 -5.80 -12.87
N GLY A 79 21.59 -5.11 -11.77
CA GLY A 79 21.24 -3.68 -11.61
C GLY A 79 19.81 -3.37 -11.20
N VAL A 80 18.88 -4.31 -11.29
CA VAL A 80 17.46 -4.12 -10.97
C VAL A 80 17.22 -4.26 -9.47
N ARG A 81 16.51 -3.30 -8.87
CA ARG A 81 16.24 -3.25 -7.42
C ARG A 81 15.00 -4.07 -7.04
N ALA A 82 13.97 -3.99 -7.87
CA ALA A 82 12.72 -4.71 -7.73
C ALA A 82 12.17 -5.11 -9.10
N CYS A 83 11.27 -6.08 -9.14
CA CYS A 83 10.53 -6.45 -10.35
C CYS A 83 9.23 -7.18 -10.04
N LEU A 84 8.20 -6.95 -10.83
CA LEU A 84 7.06 -7.83 -10.89
C LEU A 84 7.49 -9.16 -11.54
N HIS A 85 7.36 -10.26 -10.80
CA HIS A 85 7.67 -11.58 -11.34
C HIS A 85 6.60 -12.00 -12.35
N MET A 86 7.02 -12.41 -13.56
CA MET A 86 6.13 -12.74 -14.68
C MET A 86 5.40 -14.09 -14.50
N SER A 87 5.09 -14.48 -13.26
CA SER A 87 4.21 -15.60 -12.94
C SER A 87 2.95 -15.12 -12.27
N LEU A 88 1.82 -15.61 -12.74
CA LEU A 88 0.50 -15.41 -12.15
C LEU A 88 -0.09 -16.76 -11.80
N GLU A 89 -0.53 -16.92 -10.57
CA GLU A 89 -1.19 -18.10 -10.08
C GLU A 89 -2.63 -17.77 -9.68
N LEU A 90 -3.53 -18.74 -9.82
CA LEU A 90 -4.90 -18.61 -9.34
C LEU A 90 -5.04 -19.34 -8.00
N SER A 91 -5.55 -18.65 -6.99
CA SER A 91 -5.91 -19.19 -5.68
C SER A 91 -7.41 -18.95 -5.44
N GLY A 92 -8.22 -19.95 -5.78
CA GLY A 92 -9.66 -19.78 -5.87
C GLY A 92 -10.04 -18.73 -6.93
N THR A 93 -10.73 -17.68 -6.52
CA THR A 93 -11.08 -16.54 -7.39
C THR A 93 -9.98 -15.48 -7.48
N ASN A 94 -8.96 -15.55 -6.62
CA ASN A 94 -7.92 -14.54 -6.55
C ASN A 94 -6.78 -14.81 -7.52
N ARG A 95 -6.20 -13.72 -8.06
CA ARG A 95 -4.97 -13.71 -8.86
C ARG A 95 -3.78 -13.38 -7.95
N LEU A 96 -2.84 -14.30 -7.83
CA LEU A 96 -1.65 -14.15 -7.00
C LEU A 96 -0.49 -13.67 -7.87
N LEU A 97 0.05 -12.52 -7.51
CA LEU A 97 1.23 -11.91 -8.10
C LEU A 97 2.37 -11.81 -7.08
N ARG A 98 3.61 -11.83 -7.56
CA ARG A 98 4.80 -11.68 -6.71
C ARG A 98 5.66 -10.53 -7.20
N ILE A 99 6.09 -9.72 -6.25
CA ILE A 99 7.10 -8.67 -6.45
C ILE A 99 8.37 -9.15 -5.77
N LEU A 100 9.46 -9.23 -6.52
CA LEU A 100 10.78 -9.53 -5.98
C LEU A 100 11.51 -8.23 -5.71
N VAL A 101 12.13 -8.10 -4.54
CA VAL A 101 12.84 -6.91 -4.11
C VAL A 101 14.20 -7.29 -3.52
N ASN A 102 15.24 -6.54 -3.86
CA ASN A 102 16.54 -6.65 -3.21
C ASN A 102 16.73 -5.47 -2.23
N PRO A 103 16.40 -5.65 -0.93
CA PRO A 103 16.41 -4.55 0.03
C PRO A 103 17.80 -3.98 0.30
N ARG A 104 18.86 -4.72 -0.02
CA ARG A 104 20.25 -4.25 0.12
C ARG A 104 20.64 -3.23 -0.94
N ARG A 105 19.90 -3.14 -2.04
CA ARG A 105 20.16 -2.24 -3.16
C ARG A 105 19.31 -0.97 -3.15
N ALA A 106 18.33 -0.91 -2.26
CA ALA A 106 17.41 0.22 -2.15
C ALA A 106 17.07 0.46 -0.67
N PRO A 107 17.90 1.18 0.10
CA PRO A 107 17.61 1.49 1.50
C PRO A 107 16.58 2.62 1.64
N GLY A 108 15.83 2.61 2.74
CA GLY A 108 14.95 3.71 3.11
C GLY A 108 13.84 3.99 2.09
N CYS A 109 13.69 5.26 1.69
CA CYS A 109 12.62 5.68 0.77
C CYS A 109 12.79 5.15 -0.66
N GLU A 110 14.02 4.86 -1.11
CA GLU A 110 14.24 4.17 -2.39
C GLU A 110 13.60 2.78 -2.42
N LEU A 111 13.56 2.08 -1.27
CA LEU A 111 12.89 0.79 -1.15
C LEU A 111 11.39 0.95 -1.35
N MET A 112 10.79 1.96 -0.70
CA MET A 112 9.35 2.26 -0.84
C MET A 112 9.02 2.69 -2.27
N GLY A 113 9.84 3.53 -2.89
CA GLY A 113 9.71 3.91 -4.30
C GLY A 113 9.77 2.71 -5.24
N SER A 114 10.74 1.81 -5.03
CA SER A 114 10.87 0.58 -5.83
C SER A 114 9.67 -0.35 -5.65
N ILE A 115 9.17 -0.54 -4.43
CA ILE A 115 7.96 -1.33 -4.18
C ILE A 115 6.75 -0.66 -4.83
N GLY A 116 6.59 0.67 -4.70
CA GLY A 116 5.51 1.43 -5.31
C GLY A 116 5.46 1.30 -6.83
N HIS A 117 6.63 1.34 -7.48
CA HIS A 117 6.77 1.10 -8.92
C HIS A 117 6.21 -0.27 -9.33
N GLU A 118 6.61 -1.32 -8.64
CA GLU A 118 6.16 -2.68 -8.94
C GLU A 118 4.69 -2.92 -8.56
N LEU A 119 4.18 -2.25 -7.52
CA LEU A 119 2.76 -2.28 -7.19
C LEU A 119 1.91 -1.63 -8.28
N GLN A 120 2.42 -0.59 -8.97
CA GLN A 120 1.74 -0.01 -10.12
C GLN A 120 1.65 -1.01 -11.28
N HIS A 121 2.72 -1.73 -11.59
CA HIS A 121 2.68 -2.83 -12.57
C HIS A 121 1.68 -3.91 -12.18
N ALA A 122 1.67 -4.33 -10.90
CA ALA A 122 0.68 -5.28 -10.42
C ALA A 122 -0.75 -4.77 -10.61
N LEU A 123 -1.00 -3.49 -10.31
CA LEU A 123 -2.31 -2.86 -10.49
C LEU A 123 -2.73 -2.78 -11.97
N GLU A 124 -1.81 -2.47 -12.89
CA GLU A 124 -2.06 -2.46 -14.33
C GLU A 124 -2.55 -3.83 -14.81
N ALA A 125 -1.85 -4.89 -14.41
CA ALA A 125 -2.24 -6.26 -14.74
C ALA A 125 -3.58 -6.65 -14.09
N LEU A 126 -3.80 -6.30 -12.83
CA LEU A 126 -5.02 -6.61 -12.09
C LEU A 126 -6.24 -5.82 -12.57
N SER A 127 -6.02 -4.64 -13.16
CA SER A 127 -7.09 -3.84 -13.78
C SER A 127 -7.65 -4.48 -15.06
N ASN A 128 -6.92 -5.43 -15.67
CA ASN A 128 -7.39 -6.19 -16.81
C ASN A 128 -7.90 -7.58 -16.36
N PRO A 129 -9.23 -7.85 -16.37
CA PRO A 129 -9.78 -9.11 -15.92
C PRO A 129 -9.40 -10.32 -16.79
N ASN A 130 -8.91 -10.08 -18.02
CA ASN A 130 -8.48 -11.12 -18.95
C ASN A 130 -7.05 -11.62 -18.66
N VAL A 131 -6.26 -10.90 -17.85
CA VAL A 131 -4.93 -11.35 -17.44
C VAL A 131 -5.08 -12.36 -16.31
N ARG A 132 -5.17 -13.64 -16.66
CA ARG A 132 -5.41 -14.73 -15.69
C ARG A 132 -4.38 -15.86 -15.75
N THR A 133 -3.35 -15.73 -16.58
CA THR A 133 -2.25 -16.69 -16.73
C THR A 133 -0.91 -15.96 -16.81
N SER A 134 0.19 -16.66 -16.52
CA SER A 134 1.54 -16.10 -16.68
C SER A 134 1.82 -15.67 -18.12
N PHE A 135 1.33 -16.43 -19.10
CA PHE A 135 1.42 -16.05 -20.52
C PHE A 135 0.63 -14.78 -20.81
N GLY A 136 -0.61 -14.66 -20.30
CA GLY A 136 -1.44 -13.47 -20.43
C GLY A 136 -0.80 -12.24 -19.77
N LEU A 137 -0.16 -12.42 -18.62
CA LEU A 137 0.58 -11.35 -17.92
C LEU A 137 1.76 -10.84 -18.79
N SER A 138 2.58 -11.76 -19.32
CA SER A 138 3.69 -11.40 -20.20
C SER A 138 3.20 -10.72 -21.47
N SER A 139 2.17 -11.28 -22.11
CA SER A 139 1.58 -10.69 -23.33
C SER A 139 1.01 -9.31 -23.10
N PHE A 140 0.36 -9.07 -21.95
CA PHE A 140 -0.19 -7.77 -21.57
C PHE A 140 0.92 -6.71 -21.52
N PHE A 141 2.02 -6.96 -20.80
CA PHE A 141 3.13 -6.01 -20.72
C PHE A 141 3.86 -5.81 -22.04
N HIS A 142 3.92 -6.84 -22.89
CA HIS A 142 4.42 -6.69 -24.25
C HIS A 142 3.58 -5.73 -25.13
N GLN A 143 2.28 -5.62 -24.83
CA GLN A 143 1.36 -4.75 -25.60
C GLN A 143 1.37 -3.30 -25.09
N ILE A 144 1.49 -3.09 -23.79
CA ILE A 144 1.40 -1.74 -23.20
C ILE A 144 2.76 -1.08 -22.95
N GLY A 145 3.82 -1.87 -22.84
CA GLY A 145 5.17 -1.37 -22.64
C GLY A 145 5.81 -0.82 -23.92
N PRO A 146 6.88 -0.02 -23.81
CA PRO A 146 7.61 0.48 -24.96
C PRO A 146 8.29 -0.65 -25.73
N GLU A 147 8.57 -0.44 -27.02
CA GLU A 147 9.39 -1.37 -27.80
C GLU A 147 10.84 -1.40 -27.28
N GLY A 148 11.46 -2.59 -27.31
CA GLY A 148 12.88 -2.76 -26.99
C GLY A 148 13.14 -3.43 -25.61
N PRO A 149 14.33 -3.22 -25.04
CA PRO A 149 14.76 -3.96 -23.83
C PRO A 149 14.00 -3.62 -22.55
N ARG A 150 13.30 -2.48 -22.52
CA ARG A 150 12.45 -2.04 -21.40
C ARG A 150 10.96 -2.28 -21.64
N ARG A 151 10.61 -3.23 -22.46
CA ARG A 151 9.24 -3.52 -22.88
C ARG A 151 8.24 -3.82 -21.77
N PHE A 152 8.70 -4.00 -20.53
CA PHE A 152 7.84 -4.21 -19.37
C PHE A 152 7.69 -2.96 -18.51
N GLU A 153 8.38 -1.87 -18.85
CA GLU A 153 8.27 -0.60 -18.15
C GLU A 153 7.10 0.22 -18.69
N THR A 154 6.34 0.84 -17.79
CA THR A 154 5.29 1.79 -18.18
C THR A 154 5.62 3.20 -17.66
N PRO A 155 5.24 4.26 -18.37
CA PRO A 155 5.42 5.63 -17.89
C PRO A 155 4.78 5.85 -16.52
N GLU A 156 3.62 5.25 -16.28
CA GLU A 156 2.88 5.33 -15.03
C GLU A 156 3.67 4.71 -13.87
N ALA A 157 4.26 3.52 -14.06
CA ALA A 157 5.03 2.87 -13.01
C ALA A 157 6.28 3.69 -12.65
N ILE A 158 6.97 4.26 -13.63
CA ILE A 158 8.10 5.16 -13.41
C ILE A 158 7.67 6.38 -12.58
N GLN A 159 6.59 7.06 -12.98
CA GLN A 159 6.09 8.26 -12.28
C GLN A 159 5.64 7.94 -10.85
N VAL A 160 4.95 6.83 -10.66
CA VAL A 160 4.50 6.36 -9.35
C VAL A 160 5.69 6.05 -8.44
N GLY A 161 6.70 5.33 -8.93
CA GLY A 161 7.91 5.04 -8.16
C GLY A 161 8.61 6.30 -7.66
N LEU A 162 8.80 7.28 -8.55
CA LEU A 162 9.40 8.58 -8.22
C LEU A 162 8.54 9.40 -7.23
N ALA A 163 7.22 9.40 -7.40
CA ALA A 163 6.30 10.08 -6.50
C ALA A 163 6.36 9.48 -5.10
N VAL A 164 6.31 8.17 -4.99
CA VAL A 164 6.41 7.45 -3.70
C VAL A 164 7.74 7.73 -3.02
N GLU A 165 8.86 7.65 -3.72
CA GLU A 165 10.19 7.93 -3.18
C GLU A 165 10.25 9.37 -2.62
N LYS A 166 9.77 10.35 -3.40
CA LYS A 166 9.73 11.76 -3.00
C LYS A 166 8.81 12.02 -1.80
N GLU A 167 7.64 11.38 -1.74
CA GLU A 167 6.67 11.56 -0.65
C GLU A 167 7.15 10.89 0.64
N ALA A 168 7.87 9.76 0.54
CA ALA A 168 8.33 8.97 1.67
C ALA A 168 9.64 9.48 2.29
N CYS A 169 10.45 10.25 1.53
CA CYS A 169 11.65 10.92 2.02
C CYS A 169 11.35 12.24 2.73
#